data_78e40bfa2bc12d0b7535b87d8762440c
#
_entry.id   78e40bfa2bc12d0b7535b87d8762440c
#
_cell.length_a   1.000
_cell.length_b   1.000
_cell.length_c   1.000
_cell.angle_alpha   90.00
_cell.angle_beta   90.00
_cell.angle_gamma   90.00
#
_symmetry.space_group_name_H-M   'P 1'
#
loop_
_entity.id
_entity.type
_entity.pdbx_description
1 polymer ?
#
loop_
_entity_poly.entity_id
_entity_poly.type
_entity_poly.pdbx_seq_one_letter_code
_entity_poly.pdbx_strand_id
1 'polypeptide(L)'
;MAIFLTESSKVIVQGMTGSEGMKHTQRMLDSGTDVVAYAGEKHGGVKPANFLDIGGGASAEVMANGLDVILGDSQVKSVFVNVFGGITACDAVANGIVGALKKLGADANKPLVVRLDGNNVDEGRRILADANHPLVIQAETMDAGADKAAELANK
;
A
#
# COMPACT_ATOMS: atom_id res chain seq x y z
N MET A 1 -9.48 -15.56 27.00
CA MET A 1 -8.01 -15.72 26.83
C MET A 1 -7.75 -15.91 25.36
N ALA A 2 -6.96 -15.08 24.72
CA ALA A 2 -6.62 -15.23 23.31
C ALA A 2 -5.62 -16.39 23.17
N ILE A 3 -5.91 -17.35 22.27
CA ILE A 3 -5.10 -18.57 22.11
C ILE A 3 -3.80 -18.28 21.33
N PHE A 4 -3.81 -17.26 20.46
CA PHE A 4 -2.72 -16.97 19.54
C PHE A 4 -2.05 -15.59 19.75
N LEU A 5 -2.54 -14.77 20.69
CA LEU A 5 -2.00 -13.44 20.97
C LEU A 5 -1.39 -13.44 22.38
N THR A 6 -0.21 -12.85 22.49
CA THR A 6 0.49 -12.60 23.76
C THR A 6 0.65 -11.10 23.96
N GLU A 7 1.10 -10.66 25.14
CA GLU A 7 1.38 -9.24 25.42
C GLU A 7 2.47 -8.65 24.50
N SER A 8 3.34 -9.50 23.95
CA SER A 8 4.38 -9.11 22.98
C SER A 8 3.94 -9.18 21.52
N SER A 9 2.70 -9.57 21.24
CA SER A 9 2.20 -9.69 19.88
C SER A 9 1.95 -8.31 19.27
N LYS A 10 2.58 -8.05 18.14
CA LYS A 10 2.32 -6.86 17.32
C LYS A 10 1.12 -7.15 16.42
N VAL A 11 0.23 -6.18 16.27
CA VAL A 11 -1.04 -6.37 15.56
C VAL A 11 -1.10 -5.44 14.35
N ILE A 12 -1.48 -5.99 13.19
CA ILE A 12 -1.85 -5.22 12.01
C ILE A 12 -3.36 -5.15 11.93
N VAL A 13 -3.88 -3.95 11.73
CA VAL A 13 -5.31 -3.73 11.49
C VAL A 13 -5.51 -3.41 10.02
N GLN A 14 -6.26 -4.27 9.32
CA GLN A 14 -6.69 -4.02 7.94
C GLN A 14 -8.00 -3.23 7.94
N GLY A 15 -8.15 -2.28 6.99
CA GLY A 15 -9.36 -1.49 6.86
C GLY A 15 -9.55 -0.46 7.98
N MET A 16 -8.46 0.00 8.59
CA MET A 16 -8.48 0.92 9.73
C MET A 16 -8.97 2.33 9.39
N THR A 17 -9.09 2.69 8.11
CA THR A 17 -9.57 4.01 7.66
C THR A 17 -11.09 4.11 7.55
N GLY A 18 -11.81 2.99 7.53
CA GLY A 18 -13.26 2.98 7.67
C GLY A 18 -13.69 3.33 9.10
N SER A 19 -14.90 3.90 9.27
CA SER A 19 -15.38 4.39 10.58
C SER A 19 -15.29 3.36 11.70
N GLU A 20 -15.61 2.11 11.43
CA GLU A 20 -15.52 1.03 12.41
C GLU A 20 -14.07 0.57 12.62
N GLY A 21 -13.28 0.48 11.55
CA GLY A 21 -11.86 0.16 11.65
C GLY A 21 -11.09 1.18 12.51
N MET A 22 -11.34 2.48 12.34
CA MET A 22 -10.76 3.52 13.19
C MET A 22 -11.13 3.37 14.65
N LYS A 23 -12.42 3.13 14.96
CA LYS A 23 -12.87 2.93 16.35
C LYS A 23 -12.20 1.72 17.00
N HIS A 24 -12.09 0.61 16.28
CA HIS A 24 -11.44 -0.59 16.79
C HIS A 24 -9.94 -0.40 16.97
N THR A 25 -9.28 0.23 16.01
CA THR A 25 -7.84 0.56 16.11
C THR A 25 -7.58 1.47 17.31
N GLN A 26 -8.38 2.51 17.50
CA GLN A 26 -8.23 3.39 18.66
C GLN A 26 -8.41 2.63 19.99
N ARG A 27 -9.41 1.77 20.10
CA ARG A 27 -9.61 0.94 21.29
C ARG A 27 -8.45 -0.02 21.56
N MET A 28 -7.83 -0.56 20.50
CA MET A 28 -6.65 -1.40 20.64
C MET A 28 -5.44 -0.61 21.14
N LEU A 29 -5.21 0.60 20.59
CA LEU A 29 -4.16 1.52 21.06
C LEU A 29 -4.40 1.94 22.51
N ASP A 30 -5.62 2.31 22.88
CA ASP A 30 -6.02 2.69 24.25
C ASP A 30 -5.81 1.54 25.24
N SER A 31 -5.87 0.29 24.76
CA SER A 31 -5.60 -0.92 25.54
C SER A 31 -4.11 -1.31 25.57
N GLY A 32 -3.24 -0.47 25.02
CA GLY A 32 -1.79 -0.73 24.97
C GLY A 32 -1.35 -1.74 23.91
N THR A 33 -2.20 -2.05 22.91
CA THR A 33 -1.82 -2.93 21.80
C THR A 33 -0.82 -2.22 20.88
N ASP A 34 0.28 -2.88 20.56
CA ASP A 34 1.28 -2.38 19.61
C ASP A 34 0.78 -2.61 18.17
N VAL A 35 0.13 -1.59 17.60
CA VAL A 35 -0.37 -1.60 16.22
C VAL A 35 0.70 -1.03 15.31
N VAL A 36 1.25 -1.86 14.43
CA VAL A 36 2.38 -1.50 13.56
C VAL A 36 2.09 -1.76 12.09
N ALA A 37 2.74 -1.02 11.22
CA ALA A 37 2.78 -1.32 9.79
C ALA A 37 3.83 -2.42 9.53
N TYR A 38 3.39 -3.63 9.68
CA TYR A 38 4.19 -4.83 9.89
C TYR A 38 5.11 -5.23 8.74
N ALA A 39 4.67 -5.06 7.49
CA ALA A 39 5.38 -5.67 6.35
C ALA A 39 6.80 -5.10 6.15
N GLY A 40 6.94 -3.78 6.16
CA GLY A 40 8.23 -3.13 5.95
C GLY A 40 9.24 -3.41 7.07
N GLU A 41 8.80 -3.39 8.32
CA GLU A 41 9.68 -3.64 9.46
C GLU A 41 10.15 -5.10 9.55
N LYS A 42 9.25 -6.05 9.28
CA LYS A 42 9.59 -7.48 9.40
C LYS A 42 10.49 -7.98 8.27
N HIS A 43 10.21 -7.58 7.04
CA HIS A 43 10.90 -8.10 5.86
C HIS A 43 12.06 -7.22 5.42
N GLY A 44 11.96 -5.91 5.51
CA GLY A 44 12.99 -5.00 5.04
C GLY A 44 13.74 -4.22 6.12
N GLY A 45 13.35 -4.32 7.39
CA GLY A 45 13.95 -3.54 8.48
C GLY A 45 13.74 -2.03 8.36
N VAL A 46 12.82 -1.58 7.50
CA VAL A 46 12.54 -0.17 7.22
C VAL A 46 11.28 0.24 7.95
N LYS A 47 11.34 1.34 8.69
CA LYS A 47 10.17 1.93 9.33
C LYS A 47 9.33 2.69 8.29
N PRO A 48 8.01 2.43 8.18
CA PRO A 48 7.17 3.16 7.25
C PRO A 48 7.08 4.64 7.63
N ALA A 49 7.18 5.54 6.64
CA ALA A 49 7.04 6.97 6.83
C ALA A 49 5.58 7.37 7.08
N ASN A 50 4.67 6.77 6.32
CA ASN A 50 3.22 6.98 6.46
C ASN A 50 2.44 5.79 5.90
N PHE A 51 1.12 5.86 6.01
CA PHE A 51 0.18 4.85 5.51
C PHE A 51 -1.06 5.53 4.92
N LEU A 52 -1.53 5.03 3.79
CA LEU A 52 -2.77 5.47 3.16
C LEU A 52 -3.63 4.26 2.76
N ASP A 53 -4.90 4.29 3.12
CA ASP A 53 -5.92 3.38 2.59
C ASP A 53 -6.82 4.16 1.62
N ILE A 54 -6.89 3.70 0.38
CA ILE A 54 -7.72 4.32 -0.67
C ILE A 54 -9.19 3.90 -0.62
N GLY A 55 -9.54 2.92 0.21
CA GLY A 55 -10.89 2.40 0.35
C GLY A 55 -11.42 1.70 -0.90
N GLY A 56 -12.72 1.47 -0.94
CA GLY A 56 -13.42 0.98 -2.14
C GLY A 56 -13.74 2.12 -3.11
N GLY A 57 -13.46 1.93 -4.40
CA GLY A 57 -13.77 2.93 -5.44
C GLY A 57 -12.60 3.82 -5.85
N ALA A 58 -11.39 3.27 -5.87
CA ALA A 58 -10.16 3.96 -6.27
C ALA A 58 -10.19 4.41 -7.74
N SER A 59 -10.74 5.61 -7.99
CA SER A 59 -10.62 6.27 -9.30
C SER A 59 -9.20 6.79 -9.52
N ALA A 60 -8.85 7.11 -10.78
CA ALA A 60 -7.57 7.72 -11.11
C ALA A 60 -7.32 9.02 -10.31
N GLU A 61 -8.37 9.77 -10.01
CA GLU A 61 -8.27 11.01 -9.24
C GLU A 61 -7.96 10.74 -7.77
N VAL A 62 -8.65 9.77 -7.16
CA VAL A 62 -8.37 9.35 -5.77
C VAL A 62 -6.94 8.83 -5.64
N MET A 63 -6.49 8.00 -6.58
CA MET A 63 -5.12 7.51 -6.63
C MET A 63 -4.11 8.64 -6.80
N ALA A 64 -4.38 9.61 -7.69
CA ALA A 64 -3.49 10.75 -7.91
C ALA A 64 -3.36 11.60 -6.65
N ASN A 65 -4.47 11.93 -6.01
CA ASN A 65 -4.46 12.73 -4.77
C ASN A 65 -3.72 12.00 -3.63
N GLY A 66 -3.94 10.70 -3.49
CA GLY A 66 -3.24 9.88 -2.49
C GLY A 66 -1.74 9.79 -2.76
N LEU A 67 -1.36 9.52 -4.00
CA LEU A 67 0.05 9.46 -4.40
C LEU A 67 0.74 10.82 -4.31
N ASP A 68 0.06 11.92 -4.62
CA ASP A 68 0.61 13.28 -4.49
C ASP A 68 1.03 13.57 -3.04
N VAL A 69 0.16 13.26 -2.07
CA VAL A 69 0.47 13.42 -0.65
C VAL A 69 1.66 12.54 -0.23
N ILE A 70 1.67 11.26 -0.63
CA ILE A 70 2.74 10.33 -0.27
C ILE A 70 4.07 10.72 -0.92
N LEU A 71 4.05 11.04 -2.21
CA LEU A 71 5.25 11.41 -2.96
C LEU A 71 5.80 12.77 -2.53
N GLY A 72 4.95 13.68 -2.06
CA GLY A 72 5.35 14.97 -1.49
C GLY A 72 6.06 14.86 -0.14
N ASP A 73 5.88 13.76 0.61
CA ASP A 73 6.58 13.56 1.88
C ASP A 73 8.06 13.22 1.65
N SER A 74 8.95 14.07 2.15
CA SER A 74 10.40 13.92 1.99
C SER A 74 10.98 12.67 2.67
N GLN A 75 10.28 12.08 3.64
CA GLN A 75 10.69 10.86 4.33
C GLN A 75 10.41 9.61 3.48
N VAL A 76 9.48 9.68 2.53
CA VAL A 76 9.16 8.57 1.63
C VAL A 76 10.28 8.41 0.60
N LYS A 77 10.82 7.20 0.49
CA LYS A 77 11.85 6.82 -0.48
C LYS A 77 11.32 5.85 -1.54
N SER A 78 10.36 5.03 -1.17
CA SER A 78 9.63 4.11 -2.04
C SER A 78 8.18 4.01 -1.59
N VAL A 79 7.29 3.60 -2.49
CA VAL A 79 5.88 3.38 -2.19
C VAL A 79 5.54 1.92 -2.42
N PHE A 80 4.89 1.28 -1.46
CA PHE A 80 4.34 -0.06 -1.63
C PHE A 80 2.81 0.01 -1.76
N VAL A 81 2.29 -0.32 -2.93
CA VAL A 81 0.85 -0.41 -3.22
C VAL A 81 0.44 -1.88 -3.14
N ASN A 82 -0.25 -2.26 -2.08
CA ASN A 82 -0.73 -3.63 -1.89
C ASN A 82 -2.25 -3.69 -2.04
N VAL A 83 -2.73 -4.46 -3.01
CA VAL A 83 -4.14 -4.54 -3.37
C VAL A 83 -4.67 -5.95 -3.17
N PHE A 84 -5.80 -6.03 -2.44
CA PHE A 84 -6.66 -7.19 -2.40
C PHE A 84 -7.95 -6.84 -3.14
N GLY A 85 -8.02 -7.17 -4.43
CA GLY A 85 -9.13 -6.86 -5.31
C GLY A 85 -10.43 -7.53 -4.86
N GLY A 86 -11.23 -6.78 -4.11
CA GLY A 86 -12.56 -7.16 -3.67
C GLY A 86 -13.63 -6.33 -4.39
N ILE A 87 -14.24 -5.39 -3.68
CA ILE A 87 -15.23 -4.45 -4.25
C ILE A 87 -14.58 -3.59 -5.35
N THR A 88 -13.35 -3.12 -5.13
CA THR A 88 -12.55 -2.47 -6.17
C THR A 88 -11.66 -3.51 -6.83
N ALA A 89 -11.87 -3.77 -8.11
CA ALA A 89 -11.11 -4.76 -8.86
C ALA A 89 -9.70 -4.25 -9.23
N CYS A 90 -8.77 -5.17 -9.44
CA CYS A 90 -7.35 -4.85 -9.70
C CYS A 90 -7.13 -4.01 -10.97
N ASP A 91 -7.93 -4.22 -12.02
CA ASP A 91 -7.88 -3.44 -13.26
C ASP A 91 -8.25 -1.96 -13.03
N ALA A 92 -9.26 -1.71 -12.19
CA ALA A 92 -9.64 -0.34 -11.81
C ALA A 92 -8.49 0.37 -11.05
N VAL A 93 -7.86 -0.34 -10.10
CA VAL A 93 -6.70 0.19 -9.37
C VAL A 93 -5.51 0.42 -10.29
N ALA A 94 -5.21 -0.52 -11.18
CA ALA A 94 -4.12 -0.38 -12.16
C ALA A 94 -4.33 0.84 -13.07
N ASN A 95 -5.53 1.02 -13.60
CA ASN A 95 -5.90 2.23 -14.36
C ASN A 95 -5.76 3.50 -13.53
N GLY A 96 -6.15 3.45 -12.26
CA GLY A 96 -5.98 4.54 -11.31
C GLY A 96 -4.51 4.92 -11.13
N ILE A 97 -3.64 3.94 -10.92
CA ILE A 97 -2.18 4.16 -10.79
C ILE A 97 -1.61 4.79 -12.07
N VAL A 98 -1.90 4.20 -13.24
CA VAL A 98 -1.42 4.71 -14.53
C VAL A 98 -1.92 6.14 -14.78
N GLY A 99 -3.20 6.41 -14.49
CA GLY A 99 -3.80 7.74 -14.61
C GLY A 99 -3.15 8.74 -13.65
N ALA A 100 -2.89 8.33 -12.41
CA ALA A 100 -2.22 9.14 -11.40
C ALA A 100 -0.79 9.52 -11.84
N LEU A 101 0.00 8.54 -12.29
CA LEU A 101 1.37 8.78 -12.75
C LEU A 101 1.41 9.73 -13.98
N LYS A 102 0.45 9.58 -14.90
CA LYS A 102 0.31 10.52 -16.03
C LYS A 102 -0.02 11.95 -15.57
N LYS A 103 -0.90 12.09 -14.57
CA LYS A 103 -1.31 13.39 -14.02
C LYS A 103 -0.17 14.07 -13.26
N LEU A 104 0.58 13.31 -12.46
CA LEU A 104 1.70 13.82 -11.67
C LEU A 104 2.95 14.09 -12.53
N GLY A 105 3.13 13.36 -13.62
CA GLY A 105 4.26 13.57 -14.52
C GLY A 105 5.61 13.57 -13.80
N ALA A 106 6.35 14.67 -13.87
CA ALA A 106 7.67 14.81 -13.24
C ALA A 106 7.64 14.85 -11.70
N ASP A 107 6.50 15.14 -11.09
CA ASP A 107 6.35 15.14 -9.64
C ASP A 107 6.32 13.70 -9.09
N ALA A 108 5.97 12.72 -9.91
CA ALA A 108 6.16 11.31 -9.60
C ALA A 108 7.64 10.93 -9.78
N ASN A 109 8.41 10.93 -8.71
CA ASN A 109 9.87 10.75 -8.73
C ASN A 109 10.40 9.61 -7.84
N LYS A 110 9.50 8.82 -7.24
CA LYS A 110 9.87 7.71 -6.34
C LYS A 110 9.32 6.39 -6.88
N PRO A 111 10.03 5.26 -6.69
CA PRO A 111 9.58 3.97 -7.17
C PRO A 111 8.30 3.51 -6.45
N LEU A 112 7.39 2.92 -7.22
CA LEU A 112 6.17 2.28 -6.76
C LEU A 112 6.28 0.78 -6.97
N VAL A 113 6.29 0.02 -5.88
CA VAL A 113 6.17 -1.43 -5.92
C VAL A 113 4.69 -1.77 -5.81
N VAL A 114 4.14 -2.47 -6.79
CA VAL A 114 2.71 -2.76 -6.87
C VAL A 114 2.47 -4.26 -6.82
N ARG A 115 1.69 -4.70 -5.83
CA ARG A 115 1.21 -6.07 -5.74
C ARG A 115 -0.30 -6.07 -5.90
N LEU A 116 -0.77 -6.79 -6.90
CA LEU A 116 -2.19 -7.00 -7.19
C LEU A 116 -2.58 -8.45 -6.93
N ASP A 117 -3.72 -8.66 -6.26
CA ASP A 117 -4.32 -9.97 -6.03
C ASP A 117 -5.86 -9.82 -5.94
N GLY A 118 -6.60 -10.87 -6.29
CA GLY A 118 -8.05 -10.88 -6.25
C GLY A 118 -8.71 -10.64 -7.61
N ASN A 119 -9.86 -9.97 -7.62
CA ASN A 119 -10.68 -9.80 -8.82
C ASN A 119 -9.95 -9.03 -9.94
N ASN A 120 -9.99 -9.56 -11.17
CA ASN A 120 -9.37 -8.99 -12.37
C ASN A 120 -7.86 -8.77 -12.26
N VAL A 121 -7.15 -9.63 -11.50
CA VAL A 121 -5.71 -9.48 -11.25
C VAL A 121 -4.89 -9.57 -12.54
N ASP A 122 -5.18 -10.48 -13.45
CA ASP A 122 -4.44 -10.66 -14.71
C ASP A 122 -4.57 -9.40 -15.59
N GLU A 123 -5.77 -8.85 -15.68
CA GLU A 123 -6.02 -7.62 -16.42
C GLU A 123 -5.32 -6.42 -15.76
N GLY A 124 -5.34 -6.31 -14.43
CA GLY A 124 -4.63 -5.28 -13.71
C GLY A 124 -3.11 -5.34 -13.95
N ARG A 125 -2.53 -6.53 -13.90
CA ARG A 125 -1.10 -6.76 -14.20
C ARG A 125 -0.77 -6.41 -15.65
N ARG A 126 -1.63 -6.77 -16.59
CA ARG A 126 -1.48 -6.42 -18.00
C ARG A 126 -1.47 -4.91 -18.22
N ILE A 127 -2.42 -4.18 -17.62
CA ILE A 127 -2.50 -2.71 -17.70
C ILE A 127 -1.19 -2.05 -17.21
N LEU A 128 -0.66 -2.51 -16.08
CA LEU A 128 0.61 -1.98 -15.56
C LEU A 128 1.80 -2.31 -16.47
N ALA A 129 1.83 -3.53 -17.04
CA ALA A 129 2.87 -3.96 -17.96
C ALA A 129 2.83 -3.18 -19.28
N ASP A 130 1.65 -3.00 -19.86
CA ASP A 130 1.44 -2.24 -21.10
C ASP A 130 1.79 -0.75 -20.95
N ALA A 131 1.50 -0.18 -19.77
CA ALA A 131 1.88 1.19 -19.45
C ALA A 131 3.41 1.37 -19.36
N ASN A 132 4.14 0.31 -19.02
CA ASN A 132 5.61 0.24 -18.94
C ASN A 132 6.24 1.48 -18.29
N HIS A 133 5.65 1.95 -17.19
CA HIS A 133 6.12 3.15 -16.52
C HIS A 133 7.40 2.86 -15.71
N PRO A 134 8.48 3.65 -15.84
CA PRO A 134 9.80 3.33 -15.26
C PRO A 134 9.80 3.28 -13.71
N LEU A 135 8.84 3.92 -13.06
CA LEU A 135 8.72 3.89 -11.60
C LEU A 135 7.92 2.69 -11.07
N VAL A 136 7.20 1.97 -11.93
CA VAL A 136 6.33 0.87 -11.49
C VAL A 136 7.08 -0.46 -11.55
N ILE A 137 7.10 -1.15 -10.41
CA ILE A 137 7.69 -2.48 -10.25
C ILE A 137 6.59 -3.39 -9.75
N GLN A 138 6.24 -4.43 -10.50
CA GLN A 138 5.23 -5.40 -10.09
C GLN A 138 5.85 -6.47 -9.18
N ALA A 139 5.13 -6.86 -8.14
CA ALA A 139 5.47 -7.94 -7.24
C ALA A 139 4.36 -8.99 -7.21
N GLU A 140 4.73 -10.27 -7.14
CA GLU A 140 3.77 -11.38 -7.15
C GLU A 140 3.16 -11.63 -5.77
N THR A 141 3.97 -11.51 -4.73
CA THR A 141 3.56 -11.74 -3.34
C THR A 141 3.69 -10.47 -2.49
N MET A 142 2.97 -10.43 -1.39
CA MET A 142 3.05 -9.31 -0.44
C MET A 142 4.46 -9.21 0.17
N ASP A 143 5.06 -10.35 0.51
CA ASP A 143 6.39 -10.40 1.10
C ASP A 143 7.44 -9.89 0.10
N ALA A 144 7.43 -10.39 -1.14
CA ALA A 144 8.33 -9.91 -2.19
C ALA A 144 8.15 -8.41 -2.48
N GLY A 145 6.91 -7.91 -2.42
CA GLY A 145 6.61 -6.49 -2.56
C GLY A 145 7.18 -5.65 -1.43
N ALA A 146 7.02 -6.10 -0.18
CA ALA A 146 7.54 -5.44 1.00
C ALA A 146 9.08 -5.41 1.00
N ASP A 147 9.73 -6.55 0.71
CA ASP A 147 11.18 -6.65 0.61
C ASP A 147 11.73 -5.71 -0.48
N LYS A 148 11.08 -5.69 -1.64
CA LYS A 148 11.50 -4.82 -2.75
C LYS A 148 11.33 -3.33 -2.42
N ALA A 149 10.23 -2.95 -1.80
CA ALA A 149 10.02 -1.57 -1.37
C ALA A 149 11.06 -1.14 -0.33
N ALA A 150 11.39 -2.01 0.62
CA ALA A 150 12.42 -1.77 1.63
C ALA A 150 13.83 -1.67 1.01
N GLU A 151 14.18 -2.56 0.06
CA GLU A 151 15.44 -2.48 -0.70
C GLU A 151 15.60 -1.12 -1.38
N LEU A 152 14.52 -0.64 -2.03
CA LEU A 152 14.54 0.63 -2.74
C LEU A 152 14.60 1.84 -1.80
N ALA A 153 14.03 1.74 -0.61
CA ALA A 153 14.08 2.79 0.40
C ALA A 153 15.47 2.93 1.06
N ASN A 154 16.29 1.88 1.01
CA ASN A 154 17.64 1.85 1.59
C ASN A 154 18.73 2.30 0.61
N LYS A 155 18.39 2.59 -0.64
CA LYS A 155 19.29 3.15 -1.66
C LYS A 155 19.31 4.66 -1.60
#